data_cc60a662a58d3cdff99649cbb9af5d70
#
_entry.id   cc60a662a58d3cdff99649cbb9af5d70
#
_cell.length_a   1.000
_cell.length_b   1.000
_cell.length_c   1.000
_cell.angle_alpha   90.00
_cell.angle_beta   90.00
_cell.angle_gamma   90.00
#
_symmetry.space_group_name_H-M   'P 1'
#
loop_
_entity.id
_entity.type
_entity.pdbx_description
1 polymer ?
#
loop_
_entity_poly.entity_id
_entity_poly.type
_entity_poly.pdbx_seq_one_letter_code
_entity_poly.pdbx_strand_id
1 'polypeptide(L)'
;LGISKEVLDFGTSVEKELKERFDKIDTNAEYNQLKVIAAMQKNKVSAECFQASSGYGYNDLGRDTLERVYADCFGAEDALVRPQITCGTHALALALMSNLRPGDELLSPVGKPYDTLEEVIGIRPSKGSLAEYGITYAQVDLLPDGEFDYDGIKKAINEKTKLVTIQRSKGSVSYTHLR
;
A
#
# COMPACT_ATOMS: atom_id res chain seq x y z
N LEU A 1 -2.83 -38.66 -10.43
CA LEU A 1 -3.35 -37.43 -9.86
C LEU A 1 -4.63 -37.78 -9.13
N GLY A 2 -4.73 -37.49 -7.82
CA GLY A 2 -5.90 -37.85 -6.99
C GLY A 2 -7.16 -37.00 -7.24
N ILE A 3 -7.34 -36.48 -8.48
CA ILE A 3 -8.45 -35.62 -8.88
C ILE A 3 -9.32 -36.41 -9.87
N SER A 4 -10.64 -36.45 -9.63
CA SER A 4 -11.56 -37.07 -10.56
C SER A 4 -11.66 -36.30 -11.88
N LYS A 5 -11.99 -37.00 -12.97
CA LYS A 5 -12.19 -36.36 -14.27
C LYS A 5 -13.30 -35.31 -14.22
N GLU A 6 -14.36 -35.56 -13.51
CA GLU A 6 -15.50 -34.64 -13.36
C GLU A 6 -15.07 -33.30 -12.73
N VAL A 7 -14.26 -33.34 -11.67
CA VAL A 7 -13.70 -32.12 -11.02
C VAL A 7 -12.77 -31.38 -11.97
N LEU A 8 -11.95 -32.09 -12.73
CA LEU A 8 -11.05 -31.48 -13.71
C LEU A 8 -11.85 -30.80 -14.85
N ASP A 9 -12.85 -31.47 -15.39
CA ASP A 9 -13.70 -30.94 -16.47
C ASP A 9 -14.46 -29.70 -15.99
N PHE A 10 -14.99 -29.71 -14.76
CA PHE A 10 -15.62 -28.56 -14.14
C PHE A 10 -14.63 -27.36 -13.99
N GLY A 11 -13.47 -27.60 -13.42
CA GLY A 11 -12.44 -26.55 -13.29
C GLY A 11 -12.06 -25.94 -14.64
N THR A 12 -11.86 -26.77 -15.65
CA THR A 12 -11.56 -26.31 -17.02
C THR A 12 -12.69 -25.47 -17.63
N SER A 13 -13.95 -25.82 -17.36
CA SER A 13 -15.08 -25.02 -17.85
C SER A 13 -15.11 -23.63 -17.20
N VAL A 14 -14.87 -23.53 -15.90
CA VAL A 14 -14.79 -22.26 -15.18
C VAL A 14 -13.63 -21.40 -15.68
N GLU A 15 -12.44 -21.99 -15.90
CA GLU A 15 -11.30 -21.26 -16.46
C GLU A 15 -11.61 -20.65 -17.84
N LYS A 16 -12.34 -21.38 -18.69
CA LYS A 16 -12.75 -20.85 -20.00
C LYS A 16 -13.69 -19.65 -19.87
N GLU A 17 -14.63 -19.68 -18.93
CA GLU A 17 -15.54 -18.55 -18.67
C GLU A 17 -14.79 -17.31 -18.15
N LEU A 18 -13.73 -17.51 -17.38
CA LEU A 18 -12.93 -16.45 -16.80
C LEU A 18 -11.77 -15.97 -17.69
N LYS A 19 -11.57 -16.59 -18.85
CA LYS A 19 -10.41 -16.34 -19.71
C LYS A 19 -10.18 -14.86 -20.02
N GLU A 20 -11.21 -14.12 -20.40
CA GLU A 20 -11.07 -12.68 -20.71
C GLU A 20 -10.58 -11.89 -19.51
N ARG A 21 -11.03 -12.25 -18.31
CA ARG A 21 -10.58 -11.62 -17.06
C ARG A 21 -9.11 -11.95 -16.77
N PHE A 22 -8.72 -13.20 -16.96
CA PHE A 22 -7.32 -13.62 -16.76
C PHE A 22 -6.40 -12.96 -17.79
N ASP A 23 -6.78 -12.89 -19.06
CA ASP A 23 -5.99 -12.23 -20.11
C ASP A 23 -5.72 -10.73 -19.75
N LYS A 24 -6.72 -10.03 -19.15
CA LYS A 24 -6.51 -8.66 -18.65
C LYS A 24 -5.55 -8.60 -17.47
N ILE A 25 -5.62 -9.55 -16.55
CA ILE A 25 -4.71 -9.64 -15.41
C ILE A 25 -3.29 -9.92 -15.91
N ASP A 26 -3.11 -10.86 -16.82
CA ASP A 26 -1.83 -11.25 -17.38
C ASP A 26 -1.17 -10.08 -18.13
N THR A 27 -1.92 -9.34 -18.93
CA THR A 27 -1.45 -8.12 -19.61
C THR A 27 -0.93 -7.08 -18.61
N ASN A 28 -1.66 -6.85 -17.51
CA ASN A 28 -1.23 -5.94 -16.48
C ASN A 28 0.01 -6.46 -15.72
N ALA A 29 0.07 -7.75 -15.46
CA ALA A 29 1.22 -8.39 -14.81
C ALA A 29 2.47 -8.29 -15.68
N GLU A 30 2.37 -8.58 -16.98
CA GLU A 30 3.47 -8.45 -17.94
C GLU A 30 3.99 -7.01 -17.98
N TYR A 31 3.12 -6.02 -18.13
CA TYR A 31 3.52 -4.61 -18.14
C TYR A 31 4.29 -4.21 -16.87
N ASN A 32 3.77 -4.60 -15.69
CA ASN A 32 4.42 -4.26 -14.43
C ASN A 32 5.75 -5.01 -14.24
N GLN A 33 5.85 -6.26 -14.70
CA GLN A 33 7.10 -7.00 -14.65
C GLN A 33 8.17 -6.38 -15.56
N LEU A 34 7.81 -6.00 -16.80
CA LEU A 34 8.71 -5.31 -17.71
C LEU A 34 9.18 -3.97 -17.14
N LYS A 35 8.29 -3.23 -16.47
CA LYS A 35 8.63 -1.99 -15.78
C LYS A 35 9.69 -2.22 -14.69
N VAL A 36 9.54 -3.26 -13.87
CA VAL A 36 10.54 -3.61 -12.83
C VAL A 36 11.86 -4.01 -13.46
N ILE A 37 11.85 -4.85 -14.50
CA ILE A 37 13.06 -5.27 -15.21
C ILE A 37 13.77 -4.06 -15.80
N ALA A 38 13.06 -3.15 -16.43
CA ALA A 38 13.63 -1.92 -16.98
C ALA A 38 14.27 -1.04 -15.90
N ALA A 39 13.64 -0.90 -14.74
CA ALA A 39 14.19 -0.19 -13.60
C ALA A 39 15.46 -0.86 -13.06
N MET A 40 15.49 -2.18 -12.98
CA MET A 40 16.69 -2.95 -12.59
C MET A 40 17.84 -2.75 -13.59
N GLN A 41 17.55 -2.80 -14.89
CA GLN A 41 18.55 -2.56 -15.94
C GLN A 41 19.09 -1.13 -15.91
N LYS A 42 18.21 -0.13 -15.77
CA LYS A 42 18.57 1.28 -15.64
C LYS A 42 19.53 1.51 -14.48
N ASN A 43 19.28 0.87 -13.35
CA ASN A 43 20.07 0.98 -12.13
C ASN A 43 21.25 -0.02 -12.08
N LYS A 44 21.52 -0.75 -13.16
CA LYS A 44 22.65 -1.68 -13.30
C LYS A 44 22.71 -2.71 -12.17
N VAL A 45 21.54 -3.28 -11.80
CA VAL A 45 21.48 -4.33 -10.78
C VAL A 45 22.37 -5.49 -11.22
N SER A 46 23.32 -5.87 -10.38
CA SER A 46 24.30 -6.94 -10.61
C SER A 46 24.41 -7.85 -9.38
N ALA A 47 25.16 -8.92 -9.50
CA ALA A 47 25.45 -9.83 -8.38
C ALA A 47 26.08 -9.10 -7.18
N GLU A 48 26.80 -8.02 -7.39
CA GLU A 48 27.41 -7.20 -6.33
C GLU A 48 26.35 -6.56 -5.42
N CYS A 49 25.17 -6.23 -5.96
CA CYS A 49 24.08 -5.67 -5.18
C CYS A 49 23.53 -6.64 -4.10
N PHE A 50 23.82 -7.91 -4.22
CA PHE A 50 23.40 -8.96 -3.28
C PHE A 50 24.50 -9.39 -2.31
N GLN A 51 25.65 -8.71 -2.32
CA GLN A 51 26.73 -8.98 -1.37
C GLN A 51 26.32 -8.49 0.03
N ALA A 52 26.83 -9.19 1.04
CA ALA A 52 26.67 -8.77 2.42
C ALA A 52 27.36 -7.42 2.65
N SER A 53 26.72 -6.55 3.44
CA SER A 53 27.28 -5.26 3.87
C SER A 53 27.48 -5.22 5.39
N SER A 54 28.16 -4.19 5.88
CA SER A 54 28.34 -3.97 7.33
C SER A 54 27.04 -3.67 8.08
N GLY A 55 25.97 -3.30 7.35
CA GLY A 55 24.68 -2.91 7.94
C GLY A 55 24.65 -1.48 8.51
N TYR A 56 25.78 -0.77 8.56
CA TYR A 56 25.84 0.61 9.07
C TYR A 56 25.26 1.67 8.12
N GLY A 57 24.94 1.30 6.90
CA GLY A 57 24.26 2.17 5.95
C GLY A 57 25.17 3.13 5.18
N TYR A 58 26.47 3.03 5.33
CA TYR A 58 27.44 3.79 4.54
C TYR A 58 27.88 2.99 3.32
N ASN A 59 27.69 3.56 2.12
CA ASN A 59 28.10 2.95 0.86
C ASN A 59 27.55 1.52 0.66
N ASP A 60 26.30 1.30 1.04
CA ASP A 60 25.63 0.02 0.82
C ASP A 60 25.04 -0.02 -0.59
N LEU A 61 25.82 -0.60 -1.54
CA LEU A 61 25.47 -0.64 -2.95
C LEU A 61 24.10 -1.33 -3.17
N GLY A 62 23.84 -2.43 -2.50
CA GLY A 62 22.59 -3.19 -2.67
C GLY A 62 21.38 -2.39 -2.24
N ARG A 63 21.43 -1.81 -1.05
CA ARG A 63 20.37 -1.00 -0.49
C ARG A 63 20.10 0.25 -1.35
N ASP A 64 21.15 1.01 -1.67
CA ASP A 64 21.01 2.26 -2.42
C ASP A 64 20.50 1.99 -3.85
N THR A 65 20.88 0.86 -4.45
CA THR A 65 20.36 0.43 -5.75
C THR A 65 18.90 0.01 -5.65
N LEU A 66 18.51 -0.73 -4.61
CA LEU A 66 17.12 -1.15 -4.38
C LEU A 66 16.19 0.07 -4.24
N GLU A 67 16.60 1.08 -3.50
CA GLU A 67 15.83 2.32 -3.32
C GLU A 67 15.61 3.04 -4.66
N ARG A 68 16.65 3.16 -5.50
CA ARG A 68 16.51 3.72 -6.86
C ARG A 68 15.59 2.90 -7.76
N VAL A 69 15.66 1.57 -7.68
CA VAL A 69 14.74 0.69 -8.44
C VAL A 69 13.28 0.93 -8.00
N TYR A 70 13.03 1.03 -6.70
CA TYR A 70 11.70 1.36 -6.19
C TYR A 70 11.23 2.73 -6.66
N ALA A 71 12.06 3.76 -6.54
CA ALA A 71 11.74 5.10 -7.02
C ALA A 71 11.35 5.10 -8.50
N ASP A 72 12.13 4.44 -9.35
CA ASP A 72 11.84 4.31 -10.79
C ASP A 72 10.54 3.53 -11.05
N CYS A 73 10.29 2.44 -10.34
CA CYS A 73 9.07 1.63 -10.51
C CYS A 73 7.79 2.41 -10.16
N PHE A 74 7.86 3.28 -9.16
CA PHE A 74 6.71 4.06 -8.70
C PHE A 74 6.67 5.49 -9.26
N GLY A 75 7.66 5.90 -10.04
CA GLY A 75 7.78 7.25 -10.58
C GLY A 75 7.95 8.30 -9.48
N ALA A 76 8.60 7.92 -8.38
CA ALA A 76 8.90 8.78 -7.25
C ALA A 76 10.30 9.40 -7.38
N GLU A 77 10.51 10.52 -6.69
CA GLU A 77 11.83 11.16 -6.63
C GLU A 77 12.83 10.31 -5.84
N ASP A 78 12.35 9.62 -4.80
CA ASP A 78 13.14 8.76 -3.95
C ASP A 78 12.27 7.66 -3.32
N ALA A 79 12.90 6.67 -2.69
CA ALA A 79 12.25 5.61 -1.94
C ALA A 79 13.08 5.24 -0.72
N LEU A 80 12.41 4.84 0.35
CA LEU A 80 13.04 4.32 1.56
C LEU A 80 12.68 2.85 1.74
N VAL A 81 13.62 1.97 1.42
CA VAL A 81 13.46 0.51 1.51
C VAL A 81 14.49 -0.06 2.46
N ARG A 82 14.08 -0.27 3.71
CA ARG A 82 14.99 -0.62 4.81
C ARG A 82 14.50 -1.83 5.60
N PRO A 83 15.37 -2.74 6.01
CA PRO A 83 14.97 -3.85 6.89
C PRO A 83 14.47 -3.39 8.27
N GLN A 84 14.81 -2.17 8.70
CA GLN A 84 14.29 -1.55 9.91
C GLN A 84 12.81 -1.18 9.81
N ILE A 85 12.27 -1.05 8.60
CA ILE A 85 10.82 -0.94 8.34
C ILE A 85 10.29 -2.37 8.25
N THR A 86 9.89 -2.92 9.39
CA THR A 86 9.72 -4.36 9.59
C THR A 86 8.46 -4.96 8.96
N CYS A 87 7.46 -4.14 8.64
CA CYS A 87 6.19 -4.59 8.05
C CYS A 87 5.42 -3.43 7.42
N GLY A 88 4.34 -3.74 6.71
CA GLY A 88 3.47 -2.73 6.08
C GLY A 88 2.84 -1.77 7.08
N THR A 89 2.39 -2.25 8.24
CA THR A 89 1.85 -1.38 9.31
C THR A 89 2.90 -0.38 9.80
N HIS A 90 4.16 -0.82 9.96
CA HIS A 90 5.25 0.07 10.36
C HIS A 90 5.54 1.12 9.27
N ALA A 91 5.54 0.75 8.00
CA ALA A 91 5.72 1.69 6.90
C ALA A 91 4.60 2.76 6.88
N LEU A 92 3.35 2.35 7.06
CA LEU A 92 2.21 3.27 7.14
C LEU A 92 2.29 4.16 8.40
N ALA A 93 2.65 3.61 9.55
CA ALA A 93 2.86 4.39 10.78
C ALA A 93 3.92 5.47 10.59
N LEU A 94 5.07 5.14 9.99
CA LEU A 94 6.13 6.10 9.67
C LEU A 94 5.63 7.18 8.71
N ALA A 95 4.89 6.82 7.66
CA ALA A 95 4.34 7.78 6.73
C ALA A 95 3.34 8.76 7.40
N LEU A 96 2.51 8.28 8.32
CA LEU A 96 1.61 9.12 9.10
C LEU A 96 2.37 10.03 10.06
N MET A 97 3.27 9.47 10.87
CA MET A 97 4.03 10.20 11.89
C MET A 97 4.97 11.25 11.31
N SER A 98 5.53 11.01 10.13
CA SER A 98 6.43 11.97 9.48
C SER A 98 5.70 13.23 9.00
N ASN A 99 4.41 13.13 8.67
CA ASN A 99 3.61 14.20 8.08
C ASN A 99 2.68 14.92 9.06
N LEU A 100 2.46 14.37 10.25
CA LEU A 100 1.52 14.92 11.24
C LEU A 100 2.26 15.47 12.46
N ARG A 101 1.69 16.51 13.05
CA ARG A 101 2.18 17.16 14.27
C ARG A 101 1.05 17.28 15.31
N PRO A 102 1.35 17.46 16.60
CA PRO A 102 0.33 17.70 17.62
C PRO A 102 -0.61 18.85 17.23
N GLY A 103 -1.92 18.59 17.26
CA GLY A 103 -2.97 19.51 16.83
C GLY A 103 -3.46 19.31 15.40
N ASP A 104 -2.75 18.52 14.59
CA ASP A 104 -3.19 18.17 13.23
C ASP A 104 -4.31 17.13 13.24
N GLU A 105 -5.01 17.03 12.11
CA GLU A 105 -6.04 16.04 11.87
C GLU A 105 -5.69 15.15 10.67
N LEU A 106 -5.91 13.84 10.87
CA LEU A 106 -5.90 12.82 9.83
C LEU A 106 -7.34 12.53 9.39
N LEU A 107 -7.64 12.71 8.10
CA LEU A 107 -8.95 12.42 7.51
C LEU A 107 -8.89 11.15 6.66
N SER A 108 -9.81 10.20 6.90
CA SER A 108 -10.07 9.06 6.01
C SER A 108 -11.38 9.27 5.25
N PRO A 109 -11.36 9.46 3.93
CA PRO A 109 -12.57 9.64 3.12
C PRO A 109 -13.16 8.32 2.61
N VAL A 110 -12.71 7.19 3.10
CA VAL A 110 -13.11 5.82 2.72
C VAL A 110 -13.52 5.00 3.94
N GLY A 111 -13.98 5.68 4.99
CA GLY A 111 -14.37 5.05 6.24
C GLY A 111 -13.19 4.57 7.07
N LYS A 112 -13.46 3.62 7.96
CA LYS A 112 -12.52 3.11 8.94
C LYS A 112 -11.33 2.39 8.27
N PRO A 113 -10.08 2.64 8.72
CA PRO A 113 -8.91 1.97 8.16
C PRO A 113 -8.85 0.48 8.57
N TYR A 114 -7.82 -0.22 8.08
CA TYR A 114 -7.50 -1.58 8.48
C TYR A 114 -7.23 -1.66 10.01
N ASP A 115 -7.59 -2.76 10.63
CA ASP A 115 -7.60 -2.93 12.08
C ASP A 115 -6.26 -2.62 12.79
N THR A 116 -5.13 -2.98 12.20
CA THR A 116 -3.81 -2.66 12.77
C THR A 116 -3.52 -1.16 12.77
N LEU A 117 -4.09 -0.39 11.84
CA LEU A 117 -3.97 1.07 11.82
C LEU A 117 -4.87 1.74 12.84
N GLU A 118 -5.94 1.10 13.28
CA GLU A 118 -6.78 1.64 14.35
C GLU A 118 -5.99 1.89 15.64
N GLU A 119 -5.06 1.00 15.97
CA GLU A 119 -4.18 1.16 17.13
C GLU A 119 -3.10 2.21 16.89
N VAL A 120 -2.51 2.25 15.69
CA VAL A 120 -1.52 3.26 15.31
C VAL A 120 -2.12 4.67 15.39
N ILE A 121 -3.33 4.84 14.87
CA ILE A 121 -4.02 6.15 14.87
C ILE A 121 -4.56 6.47 16.27
N GLY A 122 -5.02 5.48 17.01
CA GLY A 122 -5.66 5.63 18.33
C GLY A 122 -7.18 5.67 18.25
N ILE A 123 -7.80 5.20 17.16
CA ILE A 123 -9.23 4.92 17.05
C ILE A 123 -9.61 3.87 18.12
N ARG A 124 -8.78 2.85 18.24
CA ARG A 124 -8.76 1.93 19.36
C ARG A 124 -7.63 2.36 20.30
N PRO A 125 -7.93 2.61 21.60
CA PRO A 125 -6.91 3.11 22.54
C PRO A 125 -5.65 2.23 22.55
N SER A 126 -4.51 2.85 22.29
CA SER A 126 -3.22 2.17 22.28
C SER A 126 -2.13 3.15 22.70
N LYS A 127 -1.18 2.67 23.50
CA LYS A 127 -0.01 3.46 23.93
C LYS A 127 0.89 3.74 22.73
N GLY A 128 1.37 4.98 22.63
CA GLY A 128 2.20 5.44 21.53
C GLY A 128 1.43 5.72 20.23
N SER A 129 0.10 5.73 20.28
CA SER A 129 -0.76 6.08 19.15
C SER A 129 -0.66 7.57 18.78
N LEU A 130 -1.04 7.93 17.56
CA LEU A 130 -1.12 9.33 17.13
C LEU A 130 -2.02 10.17 18.03
N ALA A 131 -3.11 9.59 18.54
CA ALA A 131 -4.02 10.26 19.46
C ALA A 131 -3.33 10.68 20.77
N GLU A 132 -2.43 9.86 21.32
CA GLU A 132 -1.67 10.22 22.52
C GLU A 132 -0.70 11.39 22.26
N TYR A 133 -0.29 11.59 21.01
CA TYR A 133 0.52 12.74 20.59
C TYR A 133 -0.31 13.96 20.16
N GLY A 134 -1.62 13.94 20.44
CA GLY A 134 -2.50 15.08 20.16
C GLY A 134 -2.91 15.24 18.71
N ILE A 135 -2.83 14.18 17.92
CA ILE A 135 -3.33 14.14 16.53
C ILE A 135 -4.77 13.61 16.56
N THR A 136 -5.68 14.28 15.88
CA THR A 136 -7.09 13.90 15.80
C THR A 136 -7.36 13.08 14.54
N TYR A 137 -8.42 12.27 14.58
CA TYR A 137 -8.86 11.47 13.45
C TYR A 137 -10.32 11.77 13.11
N ALA A 138 -10.59 11.93 11.82
CA ALA A 138 -11.93 12.04 11.26
C ALA A 138 -12.10 11.05 10.11
N GLN A 139 -13.34 10.61 9.86
CA GLN A 139 -13.64 9.79 8.69
C GLN A 139 -14.95 10.21 8.04
N VAL A 140 -15.04 9.95 6.74
CA VAL A 140 -16.26 9.99 5.95
C VAL A 140 -16.41 8.62 5.33
N ASP A 141 -17.55 7.98 5.54
CA ASP A 141 -17.82 6.68 4.94
C ASP A 141 -18.18 6.82 3.47
N LEU A 142 -17.97 5.76 2.69
CA LEU A 142 -18.43 5.69 1.31
C LEU A 142 -19.96 5.71 1.26
N LEU A 143 -20.51 6.20 0.16
CA LEU A 143 -21.93 6.09 -0.14
C LEU A 143 -22.36 4.61 -0.30
N PRO A 144 -23.65 4.27 -0.18
CA PRO A 144 -24.12 2.89 -0.30
C PRO A 144 -23.77 2.18 -1.61
N ASP A 145 -23.52 2.93 -2.68
CA ASP A 145 -23.06 2.44 -3.99
C ASP A 145 -21.54 2.24 -4.06
N GLY A 146 -20.80 2.60 -3.01
CA GLY A 146 -19.35 2.48 -2.91
C GLY A 146 -18.58 3.69 -3.46
N GLU A 147 -19.27 4.73 -3.91
CA GLU A 147 -18.64 5.96 -4.38
C GLU A 147 -18.26 6.89 -3.20
N PHE A 148 -17.38 7.86 -3.47
CA PHE A 148 -16.98 8.85 -2.48
C PHE A 148 -18.13 9.83 -2.16
N ASP A 149 -18.37 10.07 -0.89
CA ASP A 149 -19.21 11.19 -0.43
C ASP A 149 -18.43 12.51 -0.50
N TYR A 150 -18.36 13.10 -1.70
CA TYR A 150 -17.64 14.35 -1.92
C TYR A 150 -18.16 15.52 -1.08
N ASP A 151 -19.45 15.57 -0.81
CA ASP A 151 -20.04 16.64 0.01
C ASP A 151 -19.72 16.44 1.50
N GLY A 152 -19.75 15.21 1.98
CA GLY A 152 -19.28 14.84 3.32
C GLY A 152 -17.80 15.14 3.51
N ILE A 153 -16.97 14.78 2.52
CA ILE A 153 -15.52 15.06 2.55
C ILE A 153 -15.25 16.56 2.61
N LYS A 154 -15.90 17.38 1.77
CA LYS A 154 -15.75 18.84 1.79
C LYS A 154 -16.12 19.46 3.13
N LYS A 155 -17.17 18.93 3.79
CA LYS A 155 -17.59 19.39 5.11
C LYS A 155 -16.63 18.94 6.22
N ALA A 156 -16.01 17.78 6.09
CA ALA A 156 -15.07 17.24 7.07
C ALA A 156 -13.71 17.94 7.04
N ILE A 157 -13.26 18.42 5.87
CA ILE A 157 -12.00 19.16 5.74
C ILE A 157 -12.09 20.49 6.50
N ASN A 158 -11.09 20.73 7.34
CA ASN A 158 -10.97 21.94 8.15
C ASN A 158 -9.51 22.39 8.25
N GLU A 159 -9.23 23.47 8.96
CA GLU A 159 -7.88 24.04 9.08
C GLU A 159 -6.84 23.10 9.71
N LYS A 160 -7.29 22.13 10.50
CA LYS A 160 -6.43 21.10 11.15
C LYS A 160 -6.16 19.91 10.25
N THR A 161 -6.96 19.70 9.20
CA THR A 161 -6.80 18.57 8.29
C THR A 161 -5.49 18.75 7.50
N LYS A 162 -4.47 17.98 7.86
CA LYS A 162 -3.13 18.03 7.24
C LYS A 162 -2.86 16.85 6.33
N LEU A 163 -3.51 15.72 6.59
CA LEU A 163 -3.29 14.51 5.82
C LEU A 163 -4.62 13.81 5.54
N VAL A 164 -4.79 13.40 4.28
CA VAL A 164 -5.91 12.58 3.83
C VAL A 164 -5.35 11.20 3.48
N THR A 165 -5.90 10.14 4.08
CA THR A 165 -5.49 8.77 3.82
C THR A 165 -6.56 7.98 3.09
N ILE A 166 -6.22 7.46 1.92
CA ILE A 166 -7.12 6.62 1.11
C ILE A 166 -6.56 5.21 1.08
N GLN A 167 -7.13 4.32 1.87
CA GLN A 167 -6.76 2.91 1.87
C GLN A 167 -7.58 2.14 0.84
N ARG A 168 -6.96 1.76 -0.28
CA ARG A 168 -7.63 1.08 -1.41
C ARG A 168 -7.85 -0.41 -1.20
N SER A 169 -7.14 -1.05 -0.26
CA SER A 169 -7.28 -2.47 0.06
C SER A 169 -7.10 -2.67 1.55
N LYS A 170 -8.04 -3.39 2.16
CA LYS A 170 -8.00 -3.77 3.58
C LYS A 170 -7.68 -5.25 3.79
N GLY A 171 -7.27 -5.97 2.74
CA GLY A 171 -6.91 -7.39 2.81
C GLY A 171 -8.08 -8.36 3.02
N SER A 172 -9.21 -7.90 3.50
CA SER A 172 -10.30 -8.78 3.90
C SER A 172 -11.68 -8.45 3.35
N VAL A 173 -11.96 -7.33 2.70
CA VAL A 173 -13.25 -7.07 2.01
C VAL A 173 -13.17 -5.91 1.04
N SER A 174 -13.49 -6.13 -0.20
CA SER A 174 -14.33 -5.38 -1.14
C SER A 174 -14.25 -3.84 -1.19
N TYR A 175 -13.05 -3.23 -1.28
CA TYR A 175 -12.92 -1.93 -1.93
C TYR A 175 -12.32 -2.08 -3.34
N THR A 176 -12.70 -3.14 -4.02
CA THR A 176 -12.24 -3.45 -5.39
C THR A 176 -12.74 -2.46 -6.44
N HIS A 177 -13.58 -1.50 -6.06
CA HIS A 177 -14.18 -0.52 -6.94
C HIS A 177 -13.55 0.88 -6.87
N LEU A 178 -12.64 1.13 -5.95
CA LEU A 178 -11.84 2.37 -5.97
C LEU A 178 -10.79 2.26 -7.08
N ARG A 179 -11.15 2.68 -8.27
CA ARG A 179 -10.29 2.79 -9.45
C ARG A 179 -9.55 4.12 -9.46
#